data_502972f64515d7358a473ddfd6e7be1b
#
_entry.id   502972f64515d7358a473ddfd6e7be1b
#
_cell.length_a   1.000
_cell.length_b   1.000
_cell.length_c   1.000
_cell.angle_alpha   90.00
_cell.angle_beta   90.00
_cell.angle_gamma   90.00
#
_symmetry.space_group_name_H-M   'P 1'
#
loop_
_entity.id
_entity.type
_entity.pdbx_description
1 polymer ?
#
loop_
_entity_poly.entity_id
_entity_poly.type
_entity_poly.pdbx_seq_one_letter_code
_entity_poly.pdbx_strand_id
1 'polypeptide(L)'
;MLFLISLMFVSCTGTIYDRTELNYGAELERLASEFDLPAEYLKALVILESSGRKKVPSRYEKHVYNRLINLKNGKRKRYETLRPHHLKDASNAVLKNLASSWGPFQLMGYKCLALGVNISDIRGNDALYWGVFWINKEYGDYLRQNKFEEAFRIHNTGSPTGKTYNSNYVSEGLTHIAYFKND
;
A
#
# COMPACT_ATOMS: atom_id res chain seq x y z
N MET A 1 29.27 -49.83 10.26
CA MET A 1 28.05 -49.59 9.52
C MET A 1 27.69 -48.12 9.74
N LEU A 2 28.16 -47.25 8.82
CA LEU A 2 27.91 -45.79 8.91
C LEU A 2 26.57 -45.49 8.23
N PHE A 3 25.61 -44.98 9.01
CA PHE A 3 24.37 -44.39 8.45
C PHE A 3 24.65 -42.97 7.98
N LEU A 4 24.71 -42.77 6.67
CA LEU A 4 24.67 -41.42 6.07
C LEU A 4 23.22 -40.91 6.15
N ILE A 5 22.96 -39.96 7.04
CA ILE A 5 21.73 -39.19 7.06
C ILE A 5 21.88 -38.13 5.95
N SER A 6 21.22 -38.37 4.80
CA SER A 6 21.09 -37.39 3.74
C SER A 6 20.10 -36.31 4.20
N LEU A 7 20.59 -35.14 4.62
CA LEU A 7 19.76 -33.98 4.80
C LEU A 7 19.31 -33.51 3.40
N MET A 8 18.10 -33.85 3.00
CA MET A 8 17.44 -33.17 1.88
C MET A 8 17.13 -31.72 2.30
N PHE A 9 17.91 -30.80 1.82
CA PHE A 9 17.50 -29.38 1.82
C PHE A 9 16.35 -29.23 0.81
N VAL A 10 15.11 -29.28 1.29
CA VAL A 10 13.97 -28.82 0.53
C VAL A 10 14.12 -27.31 0.41
N SER A 11 14.61 -26.85 -0.72
CA SER A 11 14.58 -25.43 -1.07
C SER A 11 13.11 -25.05 -1.27
N CYS A 12 12.46 -24.61 -0.20
CA CYS A 12 11.10 -24.09 -0.25
C CYS A 12 11.17 -22.70 -0.88
N THR A 13 11.16 -22.64 -2.22
CA THR A 13 10.88 -21.39 -2.95
C THR A 13 9.37 -21.19 -2.86
N GLY A 14 8.90 -20.68 -1.72
CA GLY A 14 7.50 -20.37 -1.50
C GLY A 14 6.97 -19.40 -2.57
N THR A 15 5.72 -19.57 -2.94
CA THR A 15 5.03 -18.70 -3.90
C THR A 15 4.93 -17.25 -3.36
N ILE A 16 4.50 -16.33 -4.20
CA ILE A 16 4.19 -14.96 -3.77
C ILE A 16 3.07 -14.95 -2.71
N TYR A 17 2.16 -15.91 -2.78
CA TYR A 17 1.06 -16.09 -1.85
C TYR A 17 1.56 -16.59 -0.49
N ASP A 18 2.38 -17.64 -0.45
CA ASP A 18 2.99 -18.16 0.79
C ASP A 18 3.78 -17.07 1.50
N ARG A 19 4.52 -16.27 0.74
CA ARG A 19 5.27 -15.14 1.29
C ARG A 19 4.37 -14.07 1.88
N THR A 20 3.23 -13.79 1.24
CA THR A 20 2.27 -12.80 1.72
C THR A 20 1.62 -13.29 3.00
N GLU A 21 1.19 -14.56 3.05
CA GLU A 21 0.64 -15.17 4.26
C GLU A 21 1.66 -15.19 5.40
N LEU A 22 2.89 -15.62 5.14
CA LEU A 22 3.95 -15.65 6.16
C LEU A 22 4.25 -14.27 6.75
N ASN A 23 4.27 -13.22 5.93
CA ASN A 23 4.69 -11.88 6.36
C ASN A 23 3.55 -11.04 6.90
N TYR A 24 2.32 -11.24 6.44
CA TYR A 24 1.20 -10.32 6.67
C TYR A 24 -0.14 -11.00 6.96
N GLY A 25 -0.31 -12.29 6.65
CA GLY A 25 -1.61 -12.99 6.66
C GLY A 25 -2.39 -12.74 7.94
N ALA A 26 -1.85 -13.15 9.09
CA ALA A 26 -2.52 -13.02 10.39
C ALA A 26 -2.89 -11.58 10.73
N GLU A 27 -2.01 -10.61 10.44
CA GLU A 27 -2.28 -9.19 10.75
C GLU A 27 -3.28 -8.58 9.77
N LEU A 28 -3.25 -8.96 8.50
CA LEU A 28 -4.26 -8.53 7.52
C LEU A 28 -5.65 -9.08 7.84
N GLU A 29 -5.77 -10.34 8.29
CA GLU A 29 -7.03 -10.92 8.76
C GLU A 29 -7.58 -10.13 9.96
N ARG A 30 -6.73 -9.86 10.94
CA ARG A 30 -7.11 -9.08 12.12
C ARG A 30 -7.61 -7.68 11.74
N LEU A 31 -6.86 -6.96 10.88
CA LEU A 31 -7.23 -5.62 10.44
C LEU A 31 -8.46 -5.63 9.53
N ALA A 32 -8.60 -6.64 8.67
CA ALA A 32 -9.78 -6.82 7.84
C ALA A 32 -11.05 -6.95 8.70
N SER A 33 -10.97 -7.77 9.76
CA SER A 33 -12.06 -7.91 10.73
C SER A 33 -12.35 -6.61 11.49
N GLU A 34 -11.30 -5.90 11.93
CA GLU A 34 -11.43 -4.64 12.67
C GLU A 34 -12.14 -3.53 11.87
N PHE A 35 -11.85 -3.45 10.56
CA PHE A 35 -12.36 -2.41 9.68
C PHE A 35 -13.53 -2.85 8.79
N ASP A 36 -14.03 -4.08 8.95
CA ASP A 36 -15.06 -4.67 8.10
C ASP A 36 -14.70 -4.57 6.60
N LEU A 37 -13.52 -5.11 6.26
CA LEU A 37 -12.97 -5.13 4.91
C LEU A 37 -12.66 -6.57 4.45
N PRO A 38 -12.72 -6.88 3.15
CA PRO A 38 -12.35 -8.20 2.64
C PRO A 38 -10.83 -8.43 2.75
N ALA A 39 -10.41 -9.44 3.53
CA ALA A 39 -9.01 -9.79 3.76
C ALA A 39 -8.31 -10.17 2.45
N GLU A 40 -8.99 -10.87 1.57
CA GLU A 40 -8.50 -11.27 0.26
C GLU A 40 -8.11 -10.07 -0.62
N TYR A 41 -8.84 -8.95 -0.53
CA TYR A 41 -8.47 -7.72 -1.23
C TYR A 41 -7.20 -7.11 -0.65
N LEU A 42 -7.08 -7.04 0.67
CA LEU A 42 -5.90 -6.49 1.34
C LEU A 42 -4.64 -7.31 1.02
N LYS A 43 -4.75 -8.64 1.01
CA LYS A 43 -3.67 -9.56 0.63
C LYS A 43 -3.28 -9.39 -0.84
N ALA A 44 -4.26 -9.33 -1.74
CA ALA A 44 -4.05 -9.08 -3.16
C ALA A 44 -3.35 -7.74 -3.41
N LEU A 45 -3.75 -6.68 -2.69
CA LEU A 45 -3.14 -5.36 -2.82
C LEU A 45 -1.69 -5.36 -2.33
N VAL A 46 -1.37 -6.04 -1.22
CA VAL A 46 0.02 -6.23 -0.75
C VAL A 46 0.87 -6.93 -1.81
N ILE A 47 0.32 -7.90 -2.53
CA ILE A 47 1.02 -8.56 -3.64
C ILE A 47 1.33 -7.55 -4.75
N LEU A 48 0.34 -6.80 -5.20
CA LEU A 48 0.50 -5.82 -6.27
C LEU A 48 1.54 -4.73 -5.93
N GLU A 49 1.51 -4.22 -4.71
CA GLU A 49 2.32 -3.07 -4.31
C GLU A 49 3.73 -3.45 -3.82
N SER A 50 3.89 -4.61 -3.21
CA SER A 50 5.14 -4.99 -2.56
C SER A 50 5.59 -6.43 -2.80
N SER A 51 4.85 -7.19 -3.61
CA SER A 51 5.09 -8.62 -3.84
C SER A 51 5.12 -9.45 -2.54
N GLY A 52 4.39 -9.04 -1.50
CA GLY A 52 4.36 -9.70 -0.20
C GLY A 52 5.68 -9.59 0.60
N ARG A 53 6.60 -8.71 0.25
CA ARG A 53 7.91 -8.59 0.91
C ARG A 53 7.82 -7.87 2.24
N LYS A 54 8.48 -8.39 3.28
CA LYS A 54 8.56 -7.74 4.60
C LYS A 54 9.38 -6.43 4.59
N LYS A 55 10.47 -6.39 3.82
CA LYS A 55 11.27 -5.18 3.61
C LYS A 55 10.90 -4.58 2.25
N VAL A 56 10.06 -3.56 2.29
CA VAL A 56 9.57 -2.88 1.09
C VAL A 56 10.37 -1.60 0.87
N PRO A 57 11.09 -1.45 -0.27
CA PRO A 57 11.79 -0.21 -0.56
C PRO A 57 10.79 0.92 -0.80
N SER A 58 11.12 2.12 -0.34
CA SER A 58 10.37 3.31 -0.71
C SER A 58 10.62 3.66 -2.17
N ARG A 59 9.59 4.20 -2.83
CA ARG A 59 9.70 4.69 -4.22
C ARG A 59 9.47 6.20 -4.27
N TYR A 60 10.52 6.93 -4.66
CA TYR A 60 10.45 8.38 -4.80
C TYR A 60 9.75 8.79 -6.10
N GLU A 61 8.77 9.70 -5.98
CA GLU A 61 7.97 10.22 -7.08
C GLU A 61 8.32 11.69 -7.36
N LYS A 62 9.22 11.94 -8.32
CA LYS A 62 9.68 13.29 -8.68
C LYS A 62 8.53 14.23 -9.03
N HIS A 63 7.50 13.73 -9.71
CA HIS A 63 6.35 14.54 -10.10
C HIS A 63 5.51 14.98 -8.88
N VAL A 64 5.38 14.12 -7.85
CA VAL A 64 4.73 14.47 -6.58
C VAL A 64 5.57 15.52 -5.84
N TYR A 65 6.88 15.31 -5.76
CA TYR A 65 7.79 16.26 -5.14
C TYR A 65 7.65 17.68 -5.74
N ASN A 66 7.63 17.77 -7.07
CA ASN A 66 7.44 19.05 -7.76
C ASN A 66 6.09 19.69 -7.44
N ARG A 67 5.02 18.88 -7.29
CA ARG A 67 3.69 19.37 -6.88
C ARG A 67 3.71 19.90 -5.45
N LEU A 68 4.37 19.21 -4.51
CA LEU A 68 4.51 19.63 -3.11
C LEU A 68 5.35 20.92 -2.99
N ILE A 69 6.46 21.04 -3.74
CA ILE A 69 7.24 22.27 -3.80
C ILE A 69 6.39 23.45 -4.32
N ASN A 70 5.65 23.23 -5.41
CA ASN A 70 4.78 24.27 -5.95
C ASN A 70 3.67 24.67 -4.97
N LEU A 71 3.15 23.70 -4.20
CA LEU A 71 2.19 23.98 -3.14
C LEU A 71 2.84 24.79 -2.01
N LYS A 72 4.00 24.36 -1.50
CA LYS A 72 4.76 25.05 -0.44
C LYS A 72 5.04 26.51 -0.81
N ASN A 73 5.46 26.75 -2.06
CA ASN A 73 5.84 28.07 -2.57
C ASN A 73 4.64 28.93 -3.02
N GLY A 74 3.40 28.50 -2.75
CA GLY A 74 2.19 29.25 -3.11
C GLY A 74 1.85 29.27 -4.61
N LYS A 75 2.61 28.55 -5.45
CA LYS A 75 2.31 28.41 -6.89
C LYS A 75 1.09 27.53 -7.17
N ARG A 76 0.63 26.76 -6.18
CA ARG A 76 -0.62 25.99 -6.17
C ARG A 76 -1.40 26.32 -4.92
N LYS A 77 -2.72 26.40 -5.03
CA LYS A 77 -3.62 26.62 -3.89
C LYS A 77 -3.91 25.36 -3.09
N ARG A 78 -3.86 24.20 -3.77
CA ARG A 78 -4.11 22.88 -3.15
C ARG A 78 -3.46 21.74 -3.95
N TYR A 79 -3.17 20.65 -3.26
CA TYR A 79 -2.86 19.33 -3.84
C TYR A 79 -3.61 18.26 -3.03
N GLU A 80 -4.62 17.64 -3.62
CA GLU A 80 -5.63 16.84 -2.93
C GLU A 80 -6.21 17.61 -1.72
N THR A 81 -6.10 17.08 -0.51
CA THR A 81 -6.53 17.74 0.74
C THR A 81 -5.53 18.77 1.26
N LEU A 82 -4.29 18.77 0.75
CA LEU A 82 -3.22 19.64 1.25
C LEU A 82 -3.36 21.10 0.80
N ARG A 83 -2.94 21.98 1.69
CA ARG A 83 -2.84 23.43 1.49
C ARG A 83 -1.41 23.89 1.78
N PRO A 84 -0.98 25.09 1.32
CA PRO A 84 0.37 25.61 1.55
C PRO A 84 0.82 25.59 3.02
N HIS A 85 -0.07 25.90 3.96
CA HIS A 85 0.25 25.94 5.38
C HIS A 85 0.68 24.59 5.95
N HIS A 86 0.21 23.45 5.39
CA HIS A 86 0.67 22.11 5.82
C HIS A 86 2.15 21.85 5.52
N LEU A 87 2.74 22.62 4.60
CA LEU A 87 4.12 22.43 4.15
C LEU A 87 5.03 23.61 4.48
N LYS A 88 4.53 24.63 5.19
CA LYS A 88 5.24 25.90 5.45
C LYS A 88 6.67 25.66 5.95
N ASP A 89 6.82 24.80 6.94
CA ASP A 89 8.11 24.54 7.61
C ASP A 89 8.80 23.25 7.12
N ALA A 90 8.25 22.61 6.08
CA ALA A 90 8.82 21.37 5.56
C ALA A 90 10.15 21.62 4.85
N SER A 91 11.23 20.96 5.31
CA SER A 91 12.50 20.94 4.61
C SER A 91 12.44 20.15 3.30
N ASN A 92 13.46 20.30 2.43
CA ASN A 92 13.56 19.48 1.22
C ASN A 92 13.62 17.97 1.52
N ALA A 93 14.25 17.58 2.63
CA ALA A 93 14.29 16.18 3.06
C ALA A 93 12.89 15.67 3.46
N VAL A 94 12.12 16.49 4.20
CA VAL A 94 10.73 16.19 4.53
C VAL A 94 9.89 16.08 3.26
N LEU A 95 10.01 17.02 2.33
CA LEU A 95 9.26 16.99 1.06
C LEU A 95 9.60 15.75 0.22
N LYS A 96 10.85 15.27 0.23
CA LYS A 96 11.23 13.99 -0.42
C LYS A 96 10.53 12.81 0.22
N ASN A 97 10.51 12.73 1.56
CA ASN A 97 9.80 11.67 2.27
C ASN A 97 8.28 11.71 1.98
N LEU A 98 7.68 12.91 1.97
CA LEU A 98 6.26 13.08 1.63
C LEU A 98 5.97 12.72 0.17
N ALA A 99 6.94 12.85 -0.72
CA ALA A 99 6.84 12.49 -2.13
C ALA A 99 7.28 11.05 -2.44
N SER A 100 7.51 10.24 -1.44
CA SER A 100 7.83 8.81 -1.60
C SER A 100 6.65 7.95 -1.16
N SER A 101 6.50 6.77 -1.76
CA SER A 101 5.57 5.75 -1.29
C SER A 101 6.24 4.82 -0.27
N TRP A 102 5.47 4.31 0.70
CA TRP A 102 5.98 3.59 1.86
C TRP A 102 5.11 2.39 2.22
N GLY A 103 5.75 1.40 2.82
CA GLY A 103 5.08 0.24 3.41
C GLY A 103 4.49 -0.74 2.41
N PRO A 104 3.80 -1.78 2.89
CA PRO A 104 3.32 -2.88 2.06
C PRO A 104 2.27 -2.45 1.02
N PHE A 105 1.52 -1.39 1.28
CA PHE A 105 0.53 -0.81 0.36
C PHE A 105 1.07 0.35 -0.48
N GLN A 106 2.37 0.66 -0.43
CA GLN A 106 2.98 1.79 -1.13
C GLN A 106 2.22 3.12 -0.95
N LEU A 107 1.77 3.38 0.29
CA LEU A 107 1.05 4.61 0.61
C LEU A 107 1.95 5.83 0.42
N MET A 108 1.49 6.81 -0.33
CA MET A 108 2.22 8.07 -0.54
C MET A 108 2.43 8.82 0.77
N GLY A 109 3.68 9.23 1.03
CA GLY A 109 4.09 9.87 2.28
C GLY A 109 3.25 11.07 2.69
N TYR A 110 2.83 11.90 1.75
CA TYR A 110 2.00 13.07 2.07
C TYR A 110 0.62 12.73 2.65
N LYS A 111 0.17 11.48 2.53
CA LYS A 111 -1.11 11.01 3.14
C LYS A 111 -1.07 11.08 4.67
N CYS A 112 0.12 11.01 5.30
CA CYS A 112 0.26 11.19 6.75
C CYS A 112 -0.36 12.52 7.22
N LEU A 113 -0.23 13.59 6.43
CA LEU A 113 -0.80 14.90 6.77
C LEU A 113 -2.34 14.89 6.73
N ALA A 114 -2.94 14.14 5.81
CA ALA A 114 -4.39 13.96 5.74
C ALA A 114 -4.94 13.04 6.83
N LEU A 115 -4.09 12.13 7.33
CA LEU A 115 -4.39 11.23 8.44
C LEU A 115 -4.15 11.89 9.81
N GLY A 116 -3.44 13.02 9.88
CA GLY A 116 -3.08 13.68 11.12
C GLY A 116 -1.99 12.94 11.91
N VAL A 117 -1.12 12.17 11.23
CA VAL A 117 -0.06 11.36 11.83
C VAL A 117 1.31 11.76 11.31
N ASN A 118 2.38 11.23 11.93
CA ASN A 118 3.74 11.47 11.46
C ASN A 118 4.09 10.57 10.27
N ILE A 119 5.06 11.01 9.47
CA ILE A 119 5.56 10.18 8.37
C ILE A 119 6.21 8.88 8.86
N SER A 120 6.76 8.87 10.09
CA SER A 120 7.28 7.66 10.75
C SER A 120 6.23 6.57 10.89
N ASP A 121 4.97 6.94 11.10
CA ASP A 121 3.88 6.01 11.38
C ASP A 121 3.50 5.22 10.10
N ILE A 122 3.50 5.89 8.94
CA ILE A 122 3.19 5.25 7.65
C ILE A 122 4.38 4.55 6.98
N ARG A 123 5.60 4.67 7.53
CA ARG A 123 6.83 4.03 7.02
C ARG A 123 7.48 3.07 8.00
N GLY A 124 7.02 3.04 9.26
CA GLY A 124 7.52 2.22 10.35
C GLY A 124 6.75 0.91 10.53
N ASN A 125 6.75 0.43 11.77
CA ASN A 125 6.07 -0.81 12.15
C ASN A 125 4.55 -0.74 11.95
N ASP A 126 3.97 0.45 12.10
CA ASP A 126 2.52 0.68 11.98
C ASP A 126 2.06 0.93 10.53
N ALA A 127 2.97 0.81 9.56
CA ALA A 127 2.68 1.09 8.14
C ALA A 127 1.52 0.23 7.59
N LEU A 128 1.37 -1.00 8.07
CA LEU A 128 0.28 -1.87 7.67
C LEU A 128 -1.07 -1.34 8.20
N TYR A 129 -1.13 -1.03 9.49
CA TYR A 129 -2.32 -0.45 10.12
C TYR A 129 -2.76 0.86 9.44
N TRP A 130 -1.85 1.82 9.29
CA TRP A 130 -2.17 3.10 8.66
C TRP A 130 -2.54 2.98 7.19
N GLY A 131 -1.98 1.99 6.50
CA GLY A 131 -2.38 1.64 5.14
C GLY A 131 -3.83 1.15 5.07
N VAL A 132 -4.22 0.19 5.93
CA VAL A 132 -5.60 -0.31 6.01
C VAL A 132 -6.56 0.79 6.46
N PHE A 133 -6.19 1.59 7.47
CA PHE A 133 -6.99 2.72 7.91
C PHE A 133 -7.26 3.71 6.78
N TRP A 134 -6.23 4.04 5.98
CA TRP A 134 -6.39 4.91 4.80
C TRP A 134 -7.31 4.27 3.75
N ILE A 135 -7.14 2.99 3.45
CA ILE A 135 -7.98 2.23 2.54
C ILE A 135 -9.45 2.30 2.96
N ASN A 136 -9.72 2.00 4.23
CA ASN A 136 -11.06 2.07 4.79
C ASN A 136 -11.68 3.47 4.63
N LYS A 137 -10.91 4.52 4.97
CA LYS A 137 -11.36 5.91 4.89
C LYS A 137 -11.66 6.37 3.46
N GLU A 138 -10.84 6.00 2.49
CA GLU A 138 -10.93 6.53 1.12
C GLU A 138 -11.88 5.72 0.23
N TYR A 139 -11.89 4.40 0.38
CA TYR A 139 -12.70 3.55 -0.49
C TYR A 139 -13.20 2.24 0.16
N GLY A 140 -13.26 2.18 1.48
CA GLY A 140 -13.82 1.03 2.19
C GLY A 140 -15.24 0.69 1.77
N ASP A 141 -16.08 1.69 1.46
CA ASP A 141 -17.45 1.47 0.99
C ASP A 141 -17.52 0.74 -0.36
N TYR A 142 -16.55 0.95 -1.25
CA TYR A 142 -16.43 0.16 -2.48
C TYR A 142 -16.10 -1.31 -2.17
N LEU A 143 -15.24 -1.55 -1.20
CA LEU A 143 -14.84 -2.91 -0.78
C LEU A 143 -16.01 -3.66 -0.16
N ARG A 144 -16.77 -3.03 0.74
CA ARG A 144 -17.99 -3.63 1.35
C ARG A 144 -19.08 -3.96 0.31
N GLN A 145 -19.08 -3.26 -0.81
CA GLN A 145 -19.97 -3.51 -1.95
C GLN A 145 -19.37 -4.48 -2.99
N ASN A 146 -18.21 -5.10 -2.71
CA ASN A 146 -17.48 -5.97 -3.62
C ASN A 146 -17.08 -5.30 -4.96
N LYS A 147 -16.97 -3.97 -4.98
CA LYS A 147 -16.53 -3.19 -6.15
C LYS A 147 -14.99 -3.14 -6.21
N PHE A 148 -14.41 -4.32 -6.41
CA PHE A 148 -12.94 -4.49 -6.33
C PHE A 148 -12.19 -3.80 -7.47
N GLU A 149 -12.75 -3.77 -8.69
CA GLU A 149 -12.13 -3.08 -9.81
C GLU A 149 -11.97 -1.59 -9.55
N GLU A 150 -13.06 -0.95 -9.08
CA GLU A 150 -13.06 0.46 -8.72
C GLU A 150 -12.09 0.74 -7.58
N ALA A 151 -12.06 -0.14 -6.56
CA ALA A 151 -11.16 -0.03 -5.43
C ALA A 151 -9.68 -0.08 -5.86
N PHE A 152 -9.30 -1.01 -6.73
CA PHE A 152 -7.96 -1.06 -7.32
C PHE A 152 -7.62 0.21 -8.12
N ARG A 153 -8.59 0.70 -8.93
CA ARG A 153 -8.39 1.96 -9.68
C ARG A 153 -8.22 3.15 -8.74
N ILE A 154 -9.03 3.26 -7.68
CA ILE A 154 -8.91 4.34 -6.69
C ILE A 154 -7.54 4.27 -6.01
N HIS A 155 -7.08 3.08 -5.60
CA HIS A 155 -5.77 2.92 -4.98
C HIS A 155 -4.64 3.43 -5.88
N ASN A 156 -4.64 3.01 -7.14
CA ASN A 156 -3.58 3.32 -8.11
C ASN A 156 -3.64 4.75 -8.66
N THR A 157 -4.85 5.30 -8.87
CA THR A 157 -5.06 6.55 -9.62
C THR A 157 -5.76 7.66 -8.83
N GLY A 158 -6.38 7.33 -7.70
CA GLY A 158 -7.26 8.24 -6.94
C GLY A 158 -8.67 8.38 -7.52
N SER A 159 -9.08 7.55 -8.52
CA SER A 159 -10.39 7.63 -9.16
C SER A 159 -10.93 6.24 -9.51
N PRO A 160 -12.24 5.96 -9.30
CA PRO A 160 -12.85 4.67 -9.63
C PRO A 160 -12.87 4.37 -11.14
N THR A 161 -12.76 5.40 -11.97
CA THR A 161 -12.69 5.30 -13.44
C THR A 161 -11.31 5.62 -13.99
N GLY A 162 -10.31 5.80 -13.11
CA GLY A 162 -8.95 6.15 -13.49
C GLY A 162 -8.27 5.07 -14.34
N LYS A 163 -7.50 5.50 -15.34
CA LYS A 163 -6.68 4.59 -16.13
C LYS A 163 -5.38 4.29 -15.41
N THR A 164 -5.19 3.03 -15.01
CA THR A 164 -3.97 2.57 -14.34
C THR A 164 -2.76 2.64 -15.27
N TYR A 165 -1.58 2.93 -14.73
CA TYR A 165 -0.35 2.97 -15.52
C TYR A 165 -0.01 1.60 -16.13
N ASN A 166 -0.06 0.54 -15.30
CA ASN A 166 -0.03 -0.84 -15.79
C ASN A 166 -1.47 -1.23 -16.17
N SER A 167 -1.70 -1.56 -17.44
CA SER A 167 -3.02 -1.98 -17.95
C SER A 167 -3.55 -3.24 -17.27
N ASN A 168 -2.66 -4.11 -16.77
CA ASN A 168 -3.01 -5.38 -16.14
C ASN A 168 -3.22 -5.26 -14.62
N TYR A 169 -2.99 -4.08 -14.02
CA TYR A 169 -3.03 -3.88 -12.56
C TYR A 169 -4.34 -4.41 -11.94
N VAL A 170 -5.48 -4.08 -12.53
CA VAL A 170 -6.78 -4.51 -12.03
C VAL A 170 -7.00 -6.00 -12.22
N SER A 171 -6.71 -6.54 -13.41
CA SER A 171 -6.90 -7.98 -13.70
C SER A 171 -5.96 -8.86 -12.87
N GLU A 172 -4.72 -8.44 -12.64
CA GLU A 172 -3.80 -9.10 -11.72
C GLU A 172 -4.34 -9.09 -10.29
N GLY A 173 -4.87 -7.96 -9.81
CA GLY A 173 -5.49 -7.84 -8.49
C GLY A 173 -6.67 -8.79 -8.32
N LEU A 174 -7.57 -8.87 -9.31
CA LEU A 174 -8.71 -9.81 -9.28
C LEU A 174 -8.25 -11.27 -9.27
N THR A 175 -7.19 -11.60 -10.01
CA THR A 175 -6.58 -12.94 -9.99
C THR A 175 -6.07 -13.29 -8.59
N HIS A 176 -5.41 -12.34 -7.91
CA HIS A 176 -4.94 -12.56 -6.55
C HIS A 176 -6.08 -12.70 -5.54
N ILE A 177 -7.18 -11.93 -5.69
CA ILE A 177 -8.39 -12.11 -4.87
C ILE A 177 -8.96 -13.53 -5.06
N ALA A 178 -9.07 -13.97 -6.32
CA ALA A 178 -9.62 -15.31 -6.62
C ALA A 178 -8.80 -16.43 -5.97
N TYR A 179 -7.47 -16.28 -5.90
CA TYR A 179 -6.61 -17.22 -5.18
C TYR A 179 -7.00 -17.30 -3.70
N PHE A 180 -7.02 -16.17 -2.98
CA PHE A 180 -7.27 -16.14 -1.54
C PHE A 180 -8.71 -16.47 -1.14
N LYS A 181 -9.65 -16.47 -2.07
CA LYS A 181 -11.04 -16.92 -1.82
C LYS A 181 -11.22 -18.44 -1.89
N ASN A 182 -10.31 -19.13 -2.57
CA ASN A 182 -10.41 -20.57 -2.82
C ASN A 182 -9.47 -21.38 -1.91
N ASP A 183 -8.65 -20.72 -1.11
CA ASP A 183 -7.71 -21.32 -0.16
C ASP A 183 -8.35 -21.31 1.26
#